data_ed9723e04062212db29343a8dc711f6f
#
_entry.id   ed9723e04062212db29343a8dc711f6f
#
_cell.length_a   1.000
_cell.length_b   1.000
_cell.length_c   1.000
_cell.angle_alpha   90.00
_cell.angle_beta   90.00
_cell.angle_gamma   90.00
#
_symmetry.space_group_name_H-M   'P 1'
#
loop_
_entity.id
_entity.type
_entity.pdbx_description
1 polymer ?
#
loop_
_entity_poly.entity_id
_entity_poly.type
_entity_poly.pdbx_seq_one_letter_code
_entity_poly.pdbx_strand_id
1 'polypeptide(L)'
;MSLPPLQLRPVSTTHYYVSGNVTIQDGAAIAPGVLLQADPDGCVIVKSGACIGVGAVLHSRQGTIEIGEGASIGAEVLLIGQVTIGAHACIGTASTILNSTIELGRVVPPGSLIGDTSRPSEELQVTDTVVYPPEPNG
;
A
#
# COMPACT_ATOMS: atom_id res chain seq x y z
N MET A 1 -21.83 -22.68 -24.68
CA MET A 1 -21.70 -22.37 -24.16
C MET A 1 -20.96 -21.70 -23.75
N SER A 2 -20.84 -21.43 -23.89
CA SER A 2 -20.16 -21.03 -23.58
C SER A 2 -19.98 -20.08 -22.71
N LEU A 3 -20.06 -19.60 -22.31
CA LEU A 3 -19.96 -18.87 -21.35
C LEU A 3 -18.95 -18.96 -20.52
N PRO A 4 -18.49 -19.75 -20.46
CA PRO A 4 -17.53 -20.04 -19.51
C PRO A 4 -16.42 -19.11 -19.31
N PRO A 5 -15.92 -18.52 -20.22
CA PRO A 5 -14.76 -17.73 -20.02
C PRO A 5 -14.96 -16.61 -19.08
N LEU A 6 -16.14 -16.19 -18.98
CA LEU A 6 -16.35 -15.17 -18.15
C LEU A 6 -16.06 -15.40 -16.81
N GLN A 7 -16.17 -16.55 -16.41
CA GLN A 7 -16.03 -16.85 -15.09
C GLN A 7 -14.69 -16.63 -14.59
N LEU A 8 -13.74 -16.68 -15.41
CA LEU A 8 -12.39 -16.56 -14.96
C LEU A 8 -12.11 -15.21 -14.41
N ARG A 9 -12.58 -14.20 -15.04
CA ARG A 9 -12.31 -12.91 -14.61
C ARG A 9 -13.00 -12.53 -13.35
N PRO A 10 -14.25 -12.86 -13.21
CA PRO A 10 -14.90 -12.59 -11.96
C PRO A 10 -14.22 -13.27 -10.81
N VAL A 11 -13.67 -14.43 -11.05
CA VAL A 11 -13.02 -15.12 -10.00
C VAL A 11 -11.82 -14.35 -9.52
N SER A 12 -11.04 -13.77 -10.40
CA SER A 12 -9.88 -13.06 -9.97
C SER A 12 -10.25 -11.83 -9.18
N THR A 13 -11.35 -11.19 -9.48
CA THR A 13 -11.70 -10.00 -8.73
C THR A 13 -12.43 -10.32 -7.45
N THR A 14 -12.81 -11.57 -7.21
CA THR A 14 -13.47 -11.88 -5.96
C THR A 14 -12.51 -11.91 -4.81
N HIS A 15 -11.21 -11.90 -5.06
CA HIS A 15 -10.26 -11.94 -4.00
C HIS A 15 -10.00 -10.57 -3.40
N TYR A 16 -10.23 -9.52 -4.12
CA TYR A 16 -9.98 -8.19 -3.61
C TYR A 16 -11.04 -7.24 -4.16
N TYR A 17 -11.12 -6.05 -3.60
CA TYR A 17 -12.16 -5.10 -3.92
C TYR A 17 -11.59 -3.85 -4.57
N VAL A 18 -12.24 -3.37 -5.62
CA VAL A 18 -11.79 -2.21 -6.36
C VAL A 18 -12.90 -1.21 -6.47
N SER A 19 -12.63 0.04 -6.19
CA SER A 19 -13.63 1.11 -6.31
C SER A 19 -12.95 2.34 -6.88
N GLY A 20 -13.53 2.92 -7.90
CA GLY A 20 -13.01 4.14 -8.50
C GLY A 20 -11.96 3.87 -9.56
N ASN A 21 -11.10 4.83 -9.77
CA ASN A 21 -10.12 4.79 -10.84
C ASN A 21 -8.87 4.02 -10.39
N VAL A 22 -8.86 2.73 -10.65
CA VAL A 22 -7.77 1.86 -10.22
C VAL A 22 -7.19 1.17 -11.44
N THR A 23 -5.88 1.21 -11.58
CA THR A 23 -5.16 0.53 -12.66
C THR A 23 -4.20 -0.49 -12.06
N ILE A 24 -4.29 -1.72 -12.53
CA ILE A 24 -3.41 -2.78 -12.07
C ILE A 24 -2.71 -3.33 -13.29
N GLN A 25 -1.39 -3.21 -13.32
CA GLN A 25 -0.62 -3.63 -14.49
C GLN A 25 -0.36 -5.13 -14.44
N ASP A 26 -0.02 -5.69 -15.59
CA ASP A 26 0.24 -7.12 -15.69
C ASP A 26 1.37 -7.52 -14.74
N GLY A 27 1.24 -8.68 -14.18
CA GLY A 27 2.28 -9.19 -13.30
C GLY A 27 2.17 -8.75 -11.86
N ALA A 28 1.26 -7.84 -11.55
CA ALA A 28 1.04 -7.47 -10.16
C ALA A 28 0.24 -8.58 -9.47
N ALA A 29 0.56 -8.82 -8.21
CA ALA A 29 -0.11 -9.85 -7.43
C ALA A 29 -0.83 -9.18 -6.26
N ILE A 30 -2.12 -9.43 -6.16
CA ILE A 30 -2.94 -8.81 -5.12
C ILE A 30 -3.60 -9.90 -4.30
N ALA A 31 -3.32 -9.90 -3.02
CA ALA A 31 -3.80 -10.94 -2.13
C ALA A 31 -5.28 -10.76 -1.79
N PRO A 32 -5.91 -11.78 -1.25
CA PRO A 32 -7.30 -11.68 -0.85
C PRO A 32 -7.52 -10.61 0.22
N GLY A 33 -8.67 -10.01 0.19
CA GLY A 33 -9.07 -9.05 1.22
C GLY A 33 -8.49 -7.66 1.04
N VAL A 34 -7.74 -7.42 -0.03
CA VAL A 34 -7.19 -6.09 -0.29
C VAL A 34 -8.30 -5.16 -0.76
N LEU A 35 -8.27 -3.93 -0.32
CA LEU A 35 -9.20 -2.91 -0.78
C LEU A 35 -8.42 -1.83 -1.51
N LEU A 36 -8.77 -1.59 -2.78
CA LEU A 36 -8.17 -0.54 -3.58
C LEU A 36 -9.27 0.46 -3.89
N GLN A 37 -9.19 1.61 -3.28
CA GLN A 37 -10.27 2.59 -3.40
C GLN A 37 -9.72 3.93 -3.82
N ALA A 38 -10.25 4.48 -4.90
CA ALA A 38 -9.89 5.80 -5.36
C ALA A 38 -11.10 6.71 -5.25
N ASP A 39 -10.92 7.84 -4.58
CA ASP A 39 -11.97 8.85 -4.50
C ASP A 39 -12.14 9.51 -5.87
N PRO A 40 -13.20 10.23 -6.11
CA PRO A 40 -13.47 10.78 -7.44
C PRO A 40 -12.32 11.56 -8.05
N ASP A 41 -11.54 12.25 -7.24
CA ASP A 41 -10.44 13.02 -7.78
C ASP A 41 -9.11 12.32 -7.64
N GLY A 42 -9.10 11.04 -7.35
CA GLY A 42 -7.87 10.33 -7.13
C GLY A 42 -7.74 9.12 -8.02
N CYS A 43 -6.61 8.45 -7.93
CA CYS A 43 -6.45 7.17 -8.62
C CYS A 43 -5.44 6.30 -7.87
N VAL A 44 -5.52 5.01 -8.15
CA VAL A 44 -4.58 4.04 -7.59
C VAL A 44 -3.94 3.32 -8.77
N ILE A 45 -2.62 3.25 -8.77
CA ILE A 45 -1.88 2.59 -9.83
C ILE A 45 -0.95 1.55 -9.22
N VAL A 46 -1.13 0.29 -9.58
CA VAL A 46 -0.27 -0.80 -9.11
C VAL A 46 0.54 -1.26 -10.30
N LYS A 47 1.85 -1.10 -10.25
CA LYS A 47 2.69 -1.37 -11.38
C LYS A 47 3.12 -2.83 -11.44
N SER A 48 3.72 -3.19 -12.55
CA SER A 48 4.07 -4.58 -12.83
C SER A 48 4.95 -5.18 -11.74
N GLY A 49 4.67 -6.38 -11.38
CA GLY A 49 5.49 -7.11 -10.42
C GLY A 49 5.31 -6.71 -8.98
N ALA A 50 4.48 -5.72 -8.70
CA ALA A 50 4.21 -5.35 -7.33
C ALA A 50 3.38 -6.41 -6.64
N CYS A 51 3.58 -6.56 -5.33
CA CYS A 51 2.83 -7.54 -4.55
C CYS A 51 2.16 -6.83 -3.39
N ILE A 52 0.87 -7.04 -3.24
CA ILE A 52 0.13 -6.41 -2.15
C ILE A 52 -0.41 -7.50 -1.24
N GLY A 53 -0.05 -7.45 0.03
CA GLY A 53 -0.36 -8.47 1.00
C GLY A 53 -1.80 -8.48 1.46
N VAL A 54 -2.17 -9.56 2.12
CA VAL A 54 -3.55 -9.80 2.52
C VAL A 54 -4.06 -8.69 3.42
N GLY A 55 -5.27 -8.25 3.17
CA GLY A 55 -5.93 -7.26 4.03
C GLY A 55 -5.39 -5.84 3.94
N ALA A 56 -4.50 -5.55 2.99
CA ALA A 56 -4.00 -4.18 2.84
C ALA A 56 -5.10 -3.27 2.31
N VAL A 57 -5.05 -2.01 2.68
CA VAL A 57 -6.04 -1.01 2.24
C VAL A 57 -5.30 0.15 1.61
N LEU A 58 -5.62 0.45 0.36
CA LEU A 58 -5.07 1.57 -0.35
C LEU A 58 -6.21 2.51 -0.70
N HIS A 59 -6.25 3.65 -0.05
CA HIS A 59 -7.34 4.61 -0.27
C HIS A 59 -6.77 5.96 -0.69
N SER A 60 -6.89 6.25 -1.99
CA SER A 60 -6.42 7.51 -2.50
C SER A 60 -7.45 8.58 -2.21
N ARG A 61 -7.04 9.63 -1.54
CA ARG A 61 -7.91 10.75 -1.18
C ARG A 61 -7.32 11.99 -1.79
N GLN A 62 -7.92 12.46 -2.86
CA GLN A 62 -7.47 13.68 -3.51
C GLN A 62 -6.03 13.57 -3.98
N GLY A 63 -5.69 12.49 -4.61
CA GLY A 63 -4.35 12.31 -5.12
C GLY A 63 -4.17 10.92 -5.66
N THR A 64 -2.93 10.52 -5.85
CA THR A 64 -2.62 9.24 -6.45
C THR A 64 -1.88 8.36 -5.47
N ILE A 65 -2.27 7.09 -5.42
CA ILE A 65 -1.44 6.10 -4.78
C ILE A 65 -0.76 5.32 -5.89
N GLU A 66 0.57 5.34 -5.91
CA GLU A 66 1.31 4.63 -6.93
C GLU A 66 2.22 3.61 -6.27
N ILE A 67 2.05 2.34 -6.63
CA ILE A 67 2.90 1.28 -6.12
C ILE A 67 3.88 0.92 -7.23
N GLY A 68 5.16 1.16 -7.01
CA GLY A 68 6.18 1.01 -8.02
C GLY A 68 6.43 -0.44 -8.43
N GLU A 69 7.14 -0.60 -9.53
CA GLU A 69 7.41 -1.93 -10.06
C GLU A 69 8.17 -2.77 -9.04
N GLY A 70 7.75 -3.99 -8.85
CA GLY A 70 8.44 -4.90 -7.94
C GLY A 70 8.35 -4.56 -6.48
N ALA A 71 7.57 -3.55 -6.11
CA ALA A 71 7.43 -3.19 -4.70
C ALA A 71 6.61 -4.23 -3.96
N SER A 72 6.88 -4.39 -2.68
CA SER A 72 6.15 -5.35 -1.84
C SER A 72 5.44 -4.62 -0.71
N ILE A 73 4.14 -4.78 -0.64
CA ILE A 73 3.34 -4.19 0.43
C ILE A 73 2.92 -5.32 1.35
N GLY A 74 3.29 -5.25 2.60
CA GLY A 74 2.99 -6.31 3.54
C GLY A 74 1.51 -6.43 3.87
N ALA A 75 1.19 -7.44 4.67
CA ALA A 75 -0.20 -7.67 5.06
C ALA A 75 -0.69 -6.54 5.95
N GLU A 76 -1.93 -6.19 5.78
CA GLU A 76 -2.62 -5.22 6.64
C GLU A 76 -1.96 -3.85 6.68
N VAL A 77 -1.28 -3.49 5.60
CA VAL A 77 -0.71 -2.16 5.46
C VAL A 77 -1.81 -1.19 5.04
N LEU A 78 -1.74 0.03 5.55
CA LEU A 78 -2.73 1.04 5.23
C LEU A 78 -2.02 2.19 4.53
N LEU A 79 -2.42 2.49 3.30
CA LEU A 79 -1.87 3.62 2.54
C LEU A 79 -3.02 4.57 2.25
N ILE A 80 -2.92 5.80 2.74
CA ILE A 80 -4.01 6.76 2.64
C ILE A 80 -3.52 8.07 2.06
N GLY A 81 -4.27 8.64 1.18
CA GLY A 81 -4.01 9.95 0.62
C GLY A 81 -3.18 9.86 -0.63
N GLN A 82 -2.19 10.71 -0.76
CA GLN A 82 -1.31 10.67 -1.90
C GLN A 82 -0.01 9.99 -1.47
N VAL A 83 0.19 8.77 -1.92
CA VAL A 83 1.32 7.95 -1.49
C VAL A 83 2.03 7.41 -2.70
N THR A 84 3.35 7.50 -2.71
CA THR A 84 4.16 6.91 -3.77
C THR A 84 5.13 5.92 -3.15
N ILE A 85 5.04 4.68 -3.58
CA ILE A 85 5.96 3.64 -3.12
C ILE A 85 6.92 3.37 -4.26
N GLY A 86 8.20 3.62 -4.06
CA GLY A 86 9.20 3.45 -5.11
C GLY A 86 9.37 2.01 -5.53
N ALA A 87 9.95 1.83 -6.69
CA ALA A 87 10.18 0.48 -7.21
C ALA A 87 11.01 -0.33 -6.23
N HIS A 88 10.68 -1.57 -6.08
CA HIS A 88 11.41 -2.53 -5.24
C HIS A 88 11.45 -2.17 -3.74
N ALA A 89 10.67 -1.20 -3.32
CA ALA A 89 10.58 -0.89 -1.89
C ALA A 89 9.75 -1.97 -1.20
N CYS A 90 9.99 -2.16 0.08
CA CYS A 90 9.28 -3.15 0.88
C CYS A 90 8.65 -2.48 2.08
N ILE A 91 7.35 -2.61 2.20
CA ILE A 91 6.62 -2.02 3.33
C ILE A 91 6.24 -3.13 4.28
N GLY A 92 6.71 -3.06 5.50
CA GLY A 92 6.47 -4.11 6.48
C GLY A 92 5.02 -4.21 6.90
N THR A 93 4.65 -5.37 7.38
CA THR A 93 3.29 -5.68 7.79
C THR A 93 2.75 -4.67 8.80
N ALA A 94 1.49 -4.33 8.68
CA ALA A 94 0.77 -3.47 9.62
C ALA A 94 1.33 -2.05 9.72
N SER A 95 2.03 -1.59 8.69
CA SER A 95 2.49 -0.20 8.65
C SER A 95 1.38 0.70 8.13
N THR A 96 1.44 1.96 8.50
CA THR A 96 0.50 2.96 8.02
C THR A 96 1.28 4.09 7.39
N ILE A 97 0.95 4.45 6.16
CA ILE A 97 1.64 5.51 5.44
C ILE A 97 0.59 6.50 4.93
N LEU A 98 0.77 7.77 5.31
CA LEU A 98 -0.17 8.83 5.00
C LEU A 98 0.56 9.91 4.22
N ASN A 99 0.09 10.22 3.04
CA ASN A 99 0.57 11.36 2.24
C ASN A 99 2.10 11.45 2.18
N SER A 100 2.74 10.36 1.83
CA SER A 100 4.21 10.31 1.85
C SER A 100 4.76 9.57 0.66
N THR A 101 6.05 9.73 0.43
CA THR A 101 6.76 9.03 -0.62
C THR A 101 7.83 8.13 -0.01
N ILE A 102 7.82 6.88 -0.40
CA ILE A 102 8.84 5.92 0.02
C ILE A 102 9.77 5.71 -1.17
N GLU A 103 11.04 5.91 -0.96
CA GLU A 103 12.00 5.92 -2.05
C GLU A 103 12.29 4.53 -2.60
N LEU A 104 12.85 4.51 -3.79
CA LEU A 104 13.20 3.28 -4.47
C LEU A 104 14.02 2.39 -3.54
N GLY A 105 13.64 1.14 -3.46
CA GLY A 105 14.39 0.15 -2.69
C GLY A 105 14.36 0.28 -1.19
N ARG A 106 13.60 1.24 -0.67
CA ARG A 106 13.58 1.44 0.77
C ARG A 106 12.81 0.35 1.47
N VAL A 107 13.27 -0.01 2.67
CA VAL A 107 12.58 -1.00 3.50
C VAL A 107 11.98 -0.28 4.69
N VAL A 108 10.68 -0.43 4.86
CA VAL A 108 9.95 0.17 5.97
C VAL A 108 9.63 -0.93 6.97
N PRO A 109 10.09 -0.82 8.21
CA PRO A 109 9.88 -1.89 9.19
C PRO A 109 8.40 -2.10 9.51
N PRO A 110 8.02 -3.30 9.91
CA PRO A 110 6.63 -3.56 10.28
C PRO A 110 6.16 -2.62 11.39
N GLY A 111 4.90 -2.26 11.34
CA GLY A 111 4.29 -1.42 12.35
C GLY A 111 4.70 0.04 12.30
N SER A 112 5.31 0.49 11.21
CA SER A 112 5.73 1.88 11.11
C SER A 112 4.55 2.81 10.87
N LEU A 113 4.66 4.03 11.33
CA LEU A 113 3.68 5.07 11.05
C LEU A 113 4.42 6.22 10.39
N ILE A 114 4.10 6.49 9.14
CA ILE A 114 4.82 7.49 8.36
C ILE A 114 3.84 8.52 7.83
N GLY A 115 4.25 9.78 7.89
CA GLY A 115 3.48 10.83 7.25
C GLY A 115 2.41 11.47 8.10
N ASP A 116 2.37 11.20 9.40
CA ASP A 116 1.36 11.79 10.25
C ASP A 116 1.70 13.24 10.46
N THR A 117 1.09 14.10 9.64
CA THR A 117 1.44 15.50 9.69
C THR A 117 0.79 16.23 10.84
N SER A 118 0.00 15.56 11.63
CA SER A 118 -0.54 16.21 12.82
C SER A 118 0.54 16.32 13.88
N ARG A 119 1.73 15.75 13.66
CA ARG A 119 2.80 15.81 14.60
C ARG A 119 4.03 16.40 14.01
N PRO A 120 4.92 16.94 14.83
CA PRO A 120 6.20 17.43 14.32
C PRO A 120 7.01 16.30 13.73
N SER A 121 7.84 16.63 12.78
CA SER A 121 8.64 15.63 12.11
C SER A 121 9.51 14.86 13.06
N GLU A 122 10.04 15.51 14.06
CA GLU A 122 10.91 14.81 14.98
C GLU A 122 10.15 13.75 15.75
N GLU A 123 8.89 13.95 15.99
CA GLU A 123 8.12 12.93 16.67
C GLU A 123 7.95 11.71 15.79
N LEU A 124 7.79 11.94 14.52
CA LEU A 124 7.67 10.82 13.61
C LEU A 124 8.96 10.04 13.57
N GLN A 125 10.08 10.73 13.62
CA GLN A 125 11.35 10.06 13.61
C GLN A 125 11.55 9.25 14.85
N VAL A 126 11.14 9.77 15.97
CA VAL A 126 11.26 9.04 17.19
C VAL A 126 10.42 7.80 17.14
N THR A 127 9.24 7.89 16.61
CA THR A 127 8.38 6.75 16.50
C THR A 127 9.03 5.69 15.65
N ASP A 128 9.68 6.11 14.60
CA ASP A 128 10.34 5.18 13.75
C ASP A 128 11.43 4.47 14.43
N THR A 129 12.15 5.13 15.29
CA THR A 129 13.30 4.49 15.83
C THR A 129 13.02 3.83 17.08
N VAL A 130 12.07 4.23 17.78
CA VAL A 130 11.81 3.65 18.93
C VAL A 130 11.63 2.38 19.00
N VAL A 131 11.41 2.03 18.12
CA VAL A 131 11.38 0.81 18.16
C VAL A 131 12.21 0.28 19.05
N TYR A 132 12.72 0.72 19.63
CA TYR A 132 13.48 0.15 20.41
C TYR A 132 13.90 0.55 21.47
N PRO A 133 13.99 0.61 21.95
CA PRO A 133 14.34 0.71 22.91
C PRO A 133 14.30 0.86 23.87
N PRO A 134 14.20 0.83 23.91
CA PRO A 134 14.23 1.02 24.67
C PRO A 134 14.60 1.15 25.48
N GLU A 135 14.78 1.25 25.53
CA GLU A 135 15.12 1.48 26.05
C GLU A 135 15.19 1.69 26.84
N PRO A 136 15.18 1.69 27.09
CA PRO A 136 15.23 2.10 27.81
C PRO A 136 15.61 2.24 28.61
N ASN A 137 15.85 2.16 28.76
CA ASN A 137 16.21 2.32 29.36
C ASN A 137 16.42 2.59 29.67
N GLY A 138 16.24 2.66 29.42
CA GLY A 138 16.47 2.83 29.69
C GLY A 138 16.43 3.14 29.87
#